data_9e8ce501c8c28cf588bb390080ff0471
#
_entry.id   9e8ce501c8c28cf588bb390080ff0471
#
_cell.length_a   1.000
_cell.length_b   1.000
_cell.length_c   1.000
_cell.angle_alpha   90.00
_cell.angle_beta   90.00
_cell.angle_gamma   90.00
#
_symmetry.space_group_name_H-M   'P 1'
#
loop_
_entity.id
_entity.type
_entity.pdbx_description
1 polymer ?
#
loop_
_entity_poly.entity_id
_entity_poly.type
_entity_poly.pdbx_seq_one_letter_code
_entity_poly.pdbx_strand_id
1 'polypeptide(L)'
;MAEAFATGIQMGESPRWHDGRFWMCDWMAGEVLVFDANANREVVARVQGMPFSIDWLPDGRLLVTTSDGLTIGPDLEPYGGTGQPFNEIVVDAARRAWLNMPGSMPWEERKPGIVAVVLPDGTSHTVADELWFPNGMVVLGDDTLVVAESHADRLTAFTITDSGELIDRRVWADLGPDSAPDGLCSDAEGAIWYASVPGQHCTRVAEGGEVLDSVKADLGCFACMLGGTDGRTLFVVANQWSGASASDGIVLMQQVGVPHAGRP
;
A
#
# COMPACT_ATOMS: atom_id res chain seq x y z
N MET A 1 -22.07 -8.10 2.44
CA MET A 1 -21.88 -6.78 1.79
C MET A 1 -21.00 -5.97 2.71
N ALA A 2 -20.05 -5.25 2.15
CA ALA A 2 -19.18 -4.40 2.93
C ALA A 2 -19.96 -3.30 3.65
N GLU A 3 -19.61 -3.03 4.90
CA GLU A 3 -20.25 -2.03 5.75
C GLU A 3 -19.32 -0.84 5.96
N ALA A 4 -19.89 0.36 6.17
CA ALA A 4 -19.09 1.55 6.44
C ALA A 4 -18.42 1.44 7.82
N PHE A 5 -17.09 1.57 7.86
CA PHE A 5 -16.32 1.69 9.09
C PHE A 5 -16.07 3.16 9.43
N ALA A 6 -15.52 3.93 8.49
CA ALA A 6 -15.22 5.35 8.71
C ALA A 6 -15.61 6.20 7.50
N THR A 7 -16.04 7.43 7.73
CA THR A 7 -16.42 8.42 6.71
C THR A 7 -15.76 9.77 6.96
N GLY A 8 -15.94 10.72 6.05
CA GLY A 8 -15.38 12.07 6.17
C GLY A 8 -13.88 12.10 5.90
N ILE A 9 -13.41 11.23 5.03
CA ILE A 9 -12.07 11.14 4.48
C ILE A 9 -12.09 11.87 3.13
N GLN A 10 -11.07 12.65 2.83
CA GLN A 10 -11.01 13.35 1.55
C GLN A 10 -10.44 12.44 0.46
N MET A 11 -9.24 11.88 0.69
CA MET A 11 -8.63 10.89 -0.20
C MET A 11 -7.79 9.91 0.63
N GLY A 12 -8.38 8.75 0.91
CA GLY A 12 -7.74 7.72 1.72
C GLY A 12 -6.72 6.90 0.92
N GLU A 13 -5.59 6.58 1.58
CA GLU A 13 -4.50 5.75 1.03
C GLU A 13 -3.68 5.09 2.14
N SER A 14 -2.80 4.17 1.72
CA SER A 14 -1.81 3.53 2.59
C SER A 14 -2.40 2.98 3.90
N PRO A 15 -3.45 2.14 3.85
CA PRO A 15 -4.02 1.55 5.05
C PRO A 15 -3.07 0.55 5.68
N ARG A 16 -3.04 0.52 7.02
CA ARG A 16 -2.24 -0.43 7.81
C ARG A 16 -3.04 -0.92 9.02
N TRP A 17 -2.74 -2.13 9.45
CA TRP A 17 -3.20 -2.65 10.72
C TRP A 17 -2.01 -2.78 11.66
N HIS A 18 -1.93 -1.91 12.68
CA HIS A 18 -0.81 -1.86 13.60
C HIS A 18 -1.30 -1.65 15.04
N ASP A 19 -0.75 -2.42 15.99
CA ASP A 19 -1.09 -2.39 17.42
C ASP A 19 -2.61 -2.47 17.69
N GLY A 20 -3.30 -3.35 16.93
CA GLY A 20 -4.75 -3.57 17.11
C GLY A 20 -5.62 -2.41 16.65
N ARG A 21 -5.09 -1.48 15.85
CA ARG A 21 -5.78 -0.31 15.32
C ARG A 21 -5.63 -0.20 13.81
N PHE A 22 -6.62 0.41 13.17
CA PHE A 22 -6.57 0.74 11.75
C PHE A 22 -5.92 2.11 11.55
N TRP A 23 -4.94 2.18 10.66
CA TRP A 23 -4.20 3.39 10.31
C TRP A 23 -4.35 3.66 8.81
N MET A 24 -4.27 4.93 8.42
CA MET A 24 -4.25 5.31 7.00
C MET A 24 -3.73 6.73 6.81
N CYS A 25 -3.45 7.07 5.55
CA CYS A 25 -3.18 8.44 5.11
C CYS A 25 -4.46 9.06 4.51
N ASP A 26 -4.77 10.31 4.84
CA ASP A 26 -5.71 11.14 4.08
C ASP A 26 -4.89 12.17 3.29
N TRP A 27 -4.63 11.87 2.03
CA TRP A 27 -3.72 12.67 1.21
C TRP A 27 -4.16 14.11 1.02
N MET A 28 -5.46 14.34 0.80
CA MET A 28 -5.98 15.68 0.57
C MET A 28 -6.11 16.50 1.85
N ALA A 29 -6.28 15.84 2.99
CA ALA A 29 -6.24 16.48 4.31
C ALA A 29 -4.81 16.69 4.81
N GLY A 30 -3.82 15.96 4.23
CA GLY A 30 -2.44 15.95 4.70
C GLY A 30 -2.30 15.32 6.10
N GLU A 31 -3.02 14.25 6.38
CA GLU A 31 -3.12 13.69 7.72
C GLU A 31 -2.79 12.19 7.73
N VAL A 32 -1.96 11.77 8.70
CA VAL A 32 -1.85 10.37 9.11
C VAL A 32 -2.89 10.15 10.21
N LEU A 33 -3.81 9.23 9.95
CA LEU A 33 -4.94 8.94 10.82
C LEU A 33 -4.81 7.56 11.47
N VAL A 34 -5.26 7.44 12.71
CA VAL A 34 -5.50 6.18 13.40
C VAL A 34 -6.93 6.10 13.90
N PHE A 35 -7.51 4.92 13.85
CA PHE A 35 -8.88 4.65 14.25
C PHE A 35 -8.92 3.56 15.32
N ASP A 36 -9.74 3.76 16.34
CA ASP A 36 -10.10 2.71 17.29
C ASP A 36 -11.19 1.76 16.72
N ALA A 37 -11.55 0.75 17.49
CA ALA A 37 -12.58 -0.22 17.09
C ALA A 37 -13.99 0.38 16.91
N ASN A 38 -14.24 1.60 17.39
CA ASN A 38 -15.50 2.34 17.25
C ASN A 38 -15.42 3.39 16.14
N ALA A 39 -14.35 3.34 15.29
CA ALA A 39 -14.06 4.31 14.24
C ALA A 39 -13.86 5.77 14.76
N ASN A 40 -13.52 5.96 16.04
CA ASN A 40 -13.06 7.26 16.50
C ASN A 40 -11.65 7.50 15.93
N ARG A 41 -11.48 8.63 15.25
CA ARG A 41 -10.21 8.98 14.60
C ARG A 41 -9.36 9.94 15.42
N GLU A 42 -8.06 9.76 15.33
CA GLU A 42 -7.05 10.66 15.85
C GLU A 42 -6.06 11.02 14.74
N VAL A 43 -5.63 12.28 14.68
CA VAL A 43 -4.55 12.72 13.77
C VAL A 43 -3.22 12.53 14.48
N VAL A 44 -2.37 11.69 13.93
CA VAL A 44 -1.06 11.35 14.51
C VAL A 44 0.05 12.25 13.96
N ALA A 45 0.02 12.55 12.67
CA ALA A 45 0.97 13.45 12.02
C ALA A 45 0.28 14.25 10.92
N ARG A 46 0.90 15.39 10.55
CA ARG A 46 0.48 16.21 9.43
C ARG A 46 1.60 16.31 8.42
N VAL A 47 1.31 15.91 7.18
CA VAL A 47 2.25 15.84 6.06
C VAL A 47 1.87 16.89 5.03
N GLN A 48 2.85 17.61 4.50
CA GLN A 48 2.62 18.56 3.42
C GLN A 48 2.84 17.92 2.06
N GLY A 49 1.86 18.13 1.15
CA GLY A 49 1.89 17.57 -0.19
C GLY A 49 1.44 16.10 -0.23
N MET A 50 1.43 15.56 -1.42
CA MET A 50 1.12 14.15 -1.71
C MET A 50 1.94 13.68 -2.91
N PRO A 51 2.16 12.38 -3.10
CA PRO A 51 1.71 11.26 -2.26
C PRO A 51 2.51 11.15 -0.95
N PHE A 52 1.96 10.44 0.03
CA PHE A 52 2.67 9.99 1.22
C PHE A 52 2.05 8.68 1.74
N SER A 53 2.86 7.84 2.36
CA SER A 53 2.48 6.53 2.88
C SER A 53 3.17 6.24 4.20
N ILE A 54 2.69 5.23 4.91
CA ILE A 54 3.16 4.87 6.25
C ILE A 54 3.50 3.39 6.36
N ASP A 55 4.48 3.08 7.20
CA ASP A 55 4.75 1.74 7.72
C ASP A 55 5.58 1.85 9.00
N TRP A 56 5.94 0.73 9.63
CA TRP A 56 6.70 0.71 10.89
C TRP A 56 7.98 -0.09 10.76
N LEU A 57 9.02 0.43 11.40
CA LEU A 57 10.18 -0.40 11.71
C LEU A 57 9.79 -1.51 12.70
N PRO A 58 10.48 -2.66 12.70
CA PRO A 58 10.22 -3.75 13.67
C PRO A 58 10.33 -3.35 15.15
N ASP A 59 10.95 -2.22 15.44
CA ASP A 59 11.03 -1.65 16.80
C ASP A 59 9.83 -0.74 17.16
N GLY A 60 8.80 -0.66 16.29
CA GLY A 60 7.57 0.08 16.50
C GLY A 60 7.63 1.56 16.15
N ARG A 61 8.73 2.05 15.58
CA ARG A 61 8.81 3.45 15.12
C ARG A 61 8.11 3.63 13.78
N LEU A 62 7.20 4.61 13.72
CA LEU A 62 6.49 5.00 12.51
C LEU A 62 7.46 5.57 11.47
N LEU A 63 7.36 5.10 10.24
CA LEU A 63 7.96 5.71 9.05
C LEU A 63 6.87 6.39 8.21
N VAL A 64 7.19 7.54 7.65
CA VAL A 64 6.31 8.30 6.77
C VAL A 64 7.10 8.76 5.55
N THR A 65 6.61 8.46 4.34
CA THR A 65 7.16 9.08 3.13
C THR A 65 6.67 10.51 3.00
N THR A 66 7.50 11.39 2.49
CA THR A 66 7.19 12.80 2.26
C THR A 66 7.74 13.26 0.91
N SER A 67 7.49 14.50 0.52
CA SER A 67 8.10 15.11 -0.66
C SER A 67 9.64 15.12 -0.62
N ASP A 68 10.22 15.08 0.57
CA ASP A 68 11.67 15.23 0.80
C ASP A 68 12.37 13.90 1.09
N GLY A 69 11.63 12.78 1.08
CA GLY A 69 12.13 11.45 1.32
C GLY A 69 11.42 10.71 2.45
N LEU A 70 12.17 9.89 3.20
CA LEU A 70 11.64 9.09 4.31
C LEU A 70 11.91 9.76 5.65
N THR A 71 10.87 9.85 6.48
CA THR A 71 10.92 10.45 7.82
C THR A 71 10.52 9.41 8.88
N ILE A 72 10.83 9.72 10.15
CA ILE A 72 10.54 8.84 11.28
C ILE A 72 9.84 9.60 12.41
N GLY A 73 8.89 8.91 13.04
CA GLY A 73 8.09 9.44 14.14
C GLY A 73 7.02 10.43 13.70
N PRO A 74 6.13 10.83 14.62
CA PRO A 74 5.05 11.76 14.33
C PRO A 74 5.53 13.20 14.06
N ASP A 75 6.75 13.55 14.51
CA ASP A 75 7.38 14.84 14.25
C ASP A 75 8.09 14.90 12.90
N LEU A 76 8.05 13.84 12.11
CA LEU A 76 8.60 13.72 10.76
C LEU A 76 10.09 14.06 10.67
N GLU A 77 10.90 13.55 11.61
CA GLU A 77 12.35 13.73 11.57
C GLU A 77 12.97 12.99 10.36
N PRO A 78 13.95 13.55 9.65
CA PRO A 78 14.59 12.88 8.53
C PRO A 78 15.18 11.52 8.95
N TYR A 79 14.90 10.48 8.17
CA TYR A 79 15.40 9.12 8.42
C TYR A 79 16.30 8.59 7.30
N GLY A 80 15.96 8.91 6.05
CA GLY A 80 16.73 8.48 4.88
C GLY A 80 16.00 8.84 3.60
N GLY A 81 16.53 8.34 2.47
CA GLY A 81 15.92 8.56 1.16
C GLY A 81 16.74 9.49 0.27
N THR A 82 16.27 9.64 -0.96
CA THR A 82 17.00 10.32 -2.05
C THR A 82 16.62 11.79 -2.24
N GLY A 83 15.82 12.37 -1.34
CA GLY A 83 15.27 13.73 -1.52
C GLY A 83 14.22 13.78 -2.63
N GLN A 84 13.52 12.68 -2.88
CA GLN A 84 12.45 12.53 -3.87
C GLN A 84 11.17 12.05 -3.19
N PRO A 85 9.99 12.41 -3.70
CA PRO A 85 8.74 11.88 -3.20
C PRO A 85 8.60 10.39 -3.55
N PHE A 86 8.02 9.62 -2.65
CA PHE A 86 7.68 8.21 -2.87
C PHE A 86 6.18 8.00 -2.68
N ASN A 87 5.61 7.12 -3.52
CA ASN A 87 4.19 6.83 -3.50
C ASN A 87 3.81 5.84 -2.39
N GLU A 88 4.53 4.72 -2.30
CA GLU A 88 4.22 3.66 -1.35
C GLU A 88 5.47 3.18 -0.60
N ILE A 89 5.25 2.56 0.57
CA ILE A 89 6.29 2.00 1.44
C ILE A 89 5.85 0.62 1.95
N VAL A 90 6.79 -0.30 2.07
CA VAL A 90 6.66 -1.49 2.90
C VAL A 90 7.99 -1.77 3.60
N VAL A 91 7.93 -2.16 4.88
CA VAL A 91 9.12 -2.45 5.69
C VAL A 91 9.24 -3.95 5.95
N ASP A 92 10.41 -4.51 5.73
CA ASP A 92 10.68 -5.93 6.01
C ASP A 92 11.24 -6.19 7.41
N ALA A 93 11.38 -7.47 7.77
CA ALA A 93 11.92 -7.87 9.06
C ALA A 93 13.39 -7.48 9.27
N ALA A 94 14.15 -7.27 8.19
CA ALA A 94 15.53 -6.81 8.22
C ALA A 94 15.65 -5.28 8.36
N ARG A 95 14.51 -4.57 8.56
CA ARG A 95 14.42 -3.10 8.72
C ARG A 95 14.75 -2.34 7.44
N ARG A 96 14.62 -2.96 6.27
CA ARG A 96 14.74 -2.30 4.99
C ARG A 96 13.38 -1.70 4.63
N ALA A 97 13.36 -0.43 4.25
CA ALA A 97 12.14 0.22 3.73
C ALA A 97 12.19 0.20 2.20
N TRP A 98 11.26 -0.52 1.60
CA TRP A 98 11.06 -0.58 0.16
C TRP A 98 10.09 0.52 -0.24
N LEU A 99 10.48 1.34 -1.19
CA LEU A 99 9.78 2.54 -1.61
C LEU A 99 9.56 2.49 -3.12
N ASN A 100 8.46 3.01 -3.62
CA ASN A 100 8.29 3.13 -5.07
C ASN A 100 7.88 4.53 -5.52
N MET A 101 8.10 4.78 -6.80
CA MET A 101 7.66 5.98 -7.51
C MET A 101 7.09 5.57 -8.87
N PRO A 102 5.87 6.02 -9.23
CA PRO A 102 5.15 5.54 -10.42
C PRO A 102 5.72 6.00 -11.77
N GLY A 103 6.66 6.94 -11.80
CA GLY A 103 7.29 7.45 -13.04
C GLY A 103 6.48 8.52 -13.78
N SER A 104 5.16 8.46 -13.72
CA SER A 104 4.23 9.47 -14.27
C SER A 104 2.93 9.47 -13.48
N MET A 105 2.22 10.60 -13.49
CA MET A 105 0.87 10.67 -12.91
C MET A 105 -0.15 9.98 -13.85
N PRO A 106 -1.33 9.56 -13.37
CA PRO A 106 -2.32 8.84 -14.17
C PRO A 106 -2.80 9.59 -15.43
N TRP A 107 -2.72 10.91 -15.44
CA TRP A 107 -3.15 11.78 -16.54
C TRP A 107 -2.01 12.24 -17.46
N GLU A 108 -0.78 11.80 -17.20
CA GLU A 108 0.40 12.10 -18.00
C GLU A 108 0.71 10.99 -19.01
N GLU A 109 1.67 11.24 -19.90
CA GLU A 109 2.25 10.20 -20.74
C GLU A 109 2.89 9.13 -19.86
N ARG A 110 2.52 7.87 -20.07
CA ARG A 110 3.00 6.74 -19.28
C ARG A 110 4.51 6.60 -19.37
N LYS A 111 5.18 6.62 -18.22
CA LYS A 111 6.61 6.35 -18.07
C LYS A 111 6.80 5.28 -16.99
N PRO A 112 7.82 4.43 -17.14
CA PRO A 112 8.11 3.44 -16.12
C PRO A 112 8.59 4.12 -14.83
N GLY A 113 8.21 3.52 -13.71
CA GLY A 113 8.64 3.89 -12.37
C GLY A 113 9.74 2.99 -11.84
N ILE A 114 10.05 3.16 -10.58
CA ILE A 114 11.15 2.51 -9.88
C ILE A 114 10.72 1.93 -8.53
N VAL A 115 11.52 0.98 -8.03
CA VAL A 115 11.60 0.63 -6.61
C VAL A 115 12.96 1.01 -6.08
N ALA A 116 12.98 1.66 -4.92
CA ALA A 116 14.18 2.00 -4.16
C ALA A 116 14.15 1.29 -2.79
N VAL A 117 15.31 1.15 -2.17
CA VAL A 117 15.44 0.67 -0.79
C VAL A 117 16.13 1.72 0.07
N VAL A 118 15.66 1.87 1.30
CA VAL A 118 16.41 2.53 2.38
C VAL A 118 16.87 1.46 3.35
N LEU A 119 18.18 1.31 3.48
CA LEU A 119 18.82 0.34 4.35
C LEU A 119 18.82 0.82 5.83
N PRO A 120 19.05 -0.08 6.81
CA PRO A 120 19.02 0.28 8.22
C PRO A 120 20.02 1.35 8.64
N ASP A 121 21.07 1.60 7.86
CA ASP A 121 22.06 2.66 8.07
C ASP A 121 21.65 4.01 7.44
N GLY A 122 20.46 4.09 6.83
CA GLY A 122 19.90 5.27 6.17
C GLY A 122 20.38 5.46 4.72
N THR A 123 21.28 4.63 4.20
CA THR A 123 21.66 4.67 2.79
C THR A 123 20.52 4.22 1.91
N SER A 124 20.40 4.80 0.72
CA SER A 124 19.31 4.48 -0.21
C SER A 124 19.80 4.42 -1.65
N HIS A 125 19.20 3.50 -2.42
CA HIS A 125 19.46 3.40 -3.87
C HIS A 125 18.27 2.74 -4.59
N THR A 126 18.20 2.93 -5.90
CA THR A 126 17.23 2.25 -6.76
C THR A 126 17.65 0.80 -6.94
N VAL A 127 16.72 -0.13 -6.78
CA VAL A 127 16.92 -1.58 -6.86
C VAL A 127 16.15 -2.25 -8.00
N ALA A 128 15.13 -1.58 -8.54
CA ALA A 128 14.42 -2.01 -9.74
C ALA A 128 13.88 -0.80 -10.50
N ASP A 129 13.81 -0.93 -11.82
CA ASP A 129 13.27 0.03 -12.76
C ASP A 129 12.33 -0.66 -13.78
N GLU A 130 11.88 0.08 -14.79
CA GLU A 130 10.99 -0.43 -15.84
C GLU A 130 9.70 -1.09 -15.27
N LEU A 131 9.13 -0.51 -14.21
CA LEU A 131 7.86 -0.90 -13.61
C LEU A 131 6.76 0.06 -14.07
N TRP A 132 5.65 -0.50 -14.56
CA TRP A 132 4.58 0.29 -15.15
C TRP A 132 3.57 0.76 -14.11
N PHE A 133 3.78 1.96 -13.56
CA PHE A 133 3.03 2.56 -12.46
C PHE A 133 3.06 1.65 -11.22
N PRO A 134 4.26 1.44 -10.61
CA PRO A 134 4.36 0.69 -9.38
C PRO A 134 3.53 1.37 -8.28
N ASN A 135 2.74 0.58 -7.57
CA ASN A 135 1.81 1.01 -6.54
C ASN A 135 1.95 0.14 -5.29
N GLY A 136 0.87 -0.46 -4.78
CA GLY A 136 0.93 -1.30 -3.59
C GLY A 136 2.06 -2.32 -3.61
N MET A 137 2.66 -2.55 -2.44
CA MET A 137 3.72 -3.53 -2.24
C MET A 137 3.44 -4.39 -1.02
N VAL A 138 3.87 -5.65 -1.07
CA VAL A 138 3.87 -6.58 0.07
C VAL A 138 5.16 -7.39 0.09
N VAL A 139 5.61 -7.76 1.30
CA VAL A 139 6.70 -8.72 1.48
C VAL A 139 6.09 -10.06 1.89
N LEU A 140 6.18 -11.06 1.01
CA LEU A 140 5.77 -12.43 1.28
C LEU A 140 6.93 -13.22 1.89
N GLY A 141 6.66 -13.89 3.01
CA GLY A 141 7.72 -14.47 3.80
C GLY A 141 8.71 -13.40 4.25
N ASP A 142 10.01 -13.65 4.07
CA ASP A 142 11.06 -12.67 4.36
C ASP A 142 11.95 -12.38 3.13
N ASP A 143 11.66 -12.97 1.99
CA ASP A 143 12.53 -12.99 0.81
C ASP A 143 11.86 -12.61 -0.52
N THR A 144 10.58 -12.30 -0.53
CA THR A 144 9.87 -11.98 -1.79
C THR A 144 9.15 -10.65 -1.68
N LEU A 145 9.57 -9.66 -2.47
CA LEU A 145 8.83 -8.41 -2.66
C LEU A 145 7.87 -8.57 -3.84
N VAL A 146 6.59 -8.30 -3.63
CA VAL A 146 5.60 -8.23 -4.71
C VAL A 146 5.12 -6.79 -4.85
N VAL A 147 5.09 -6.31 -6.09
CA VAL A 147 4.73 -4.94 -6.48
C VAL A 147 3.55 -4.98 -7.44
N ALA A 148 2.51 -4.18 -7.18
CA ALA A 148 1.46 -3.91 -8.15
C ALA A 148 1.99 -3.04 -9.27
N GLU A 149 1.75 -3.42 -10.53
CA GLU A 149 1.98 -2.59 -11.70
C GLU A 149 0.63 -2.18 -12.30
N SER A 150 0.08 -1.05 -11.86
CA SER A 150 -1.28 -0.61 -12.24
C SER A 150 -1.48 -0.44 -13.75
N HIS A 151 -0.45 0.01 -14.47
CA HIS A 151 -0.52 0.18 -15.92
C HIS A 151 -0.15 -1.07 -16.73
N ALA A 152 0.19 -2.17 -16.06
CA ALA A 152 0.49 -3.45 -16.69
C ALA A 152 -0.46 -4.57 -16.25
N ASP A 153 -1.48 -4.26 -15.45
CA ASP A 153 -2.52 -5.19 -15.01
C ASP A 153 -1.97 -6.47 -14.38
N ARG A 154 -0.89 -6.35 -13.59
CA ARG A 154 -0.20 -7.51 -13.01
C ARG A 154 0.42 -7.21 -11.65
N LEU A 155 0.76 -8.30 -10.96
CA LEU A 155 1.66 -8.28 -9.82
C LEU A 155 3.02 -8.83 -10.25
N THR A 156 4.09 -8.12 -9.91
CA THR A 156 5.48 -8.50 -10.23
C THR A 156 6.24 -8.82 -8.96
N ALA A 157 6.90 -9.97 -8.91
CA ALA A 157 7.70 -10.40 -7.78
C ALA A 157 9.20 -10.31 -8.07
N PHE A 158 9.93 -10.10 -6.98
CA PHE A 158 11.39 -10.12 -6.91
C PHE A 158 11.84 -10.95 -5.71
N THR A 159 12.96 -11.63 -5.85
CA THR A 159 13.67 -12.21 -4.71
C THR A 159 14.51 -11.13 -4.03
N ILE A 160 14.35 -10.98 -2.72
CA ILE A 160 15.13 -10.06 -1.90
C ILE A 160 16.41 -10.77 -1.44
N THR A 161 17.57 -10.21 -1.75
CA THR A 161 18.86 -10.73 -1.25
C THR A 161 19.17 -10.23 0.17
N ASP A 162 20.12 -10.86 0.86
CA ASP A 162 20.59 -10.40 2.18
C ASP A 162 21.15 -8.98 2.13
N SER A 163 21.75 -8.57 1.00
CA SER A 163 22.27 -7.21 0.82
C SER A 163 21.21 -6.15 0.52
N GLY A 164 19.93 -6.55 0.32
CA GLY A 164 18.85 -5.62 -0.03
C GLY A 164 18.74 -5.34 -1.52
N GLU A 165 19.32 -6.18 -2.38
CA GLU A 165 19.09 -6.12 -3.82
C GLU A 165 17.86 -6.93 -4.23
N LEU A 166 17.22 -6.56 -5.34
CA LEU A 166 16.11 -7.29 -5.96
C LEU A 166 16.60 -8.04 -7.18
N ILE A 167 16.41 -9.36 -7.18
CA ILE A 167 16.80 -10.25 -8.28
C ILE A 167 15.60 -11.11 -8.73
N ASP A 168 15.76 -11.90 -9.77
CA ASP A 168 14.78 -12.89 -10.24
C ASP A 168 13.38 -12.28 -10.50
N ARG A 169 13.33 -11.10 -11.16
CA ARG A 169 12.07 -10.46 -11.55
C ARG A 169 11.19 -11.42 -12.34
N ARG A 170 9.95 -11.62 -11.88
CA ARG A 170 8.96 -12.48 -12.53
C ARG A 170 7.54 -11.93 -12.40
N VAL A 171 6.65 -12.29 -13.31
CA VAL A 171 5.22 -12.06 -13.11
C VAL A 171 4.75 -13.00 -12.00
N TRP A 172 4.24 -12.44 -10.91
CA TRP A 172 3.65 -13.19 -9.80
C TRP A 172 2.20 -13.58 -10.14
N ALA A 173 1.42 -12.63 -10.71
CA ALA A 173 0.09 -12.87 -11.21
C ALA A 173 -0.21 -11.94 -12.40
N ASP A 174 -0.75 -12.49 -13.49
CA ASP A 174 -1.43 -11.72 -14.53
C ASP A 174 -2.90 -11.59 -14.11
N LEU A 175 -3.38 -10.37 -13.96
CA LEU A 175 -4.71 -10.09 -13.41
C LEU A 175 -5.77 -9.88 -14.51
N GLY A 176 -5.32 -9.86 -15.77
CA GLY A 176 -6.17 -9.56 -16.92
C GLY A 176 -6.43 -8.05 -17.12
N PRO A 177 -6.97 -7.68 -18.27
CA PRO A 177 -7.12 -6.30 -18.69
C PRO A 177 -8.03 -5.49 -17.76
N ASP A 178 -7.71 -4.21 -17.58
CA ASP A 178 -8.45 -3.23 -16.79
C ASP A 178 -8.51 -3.54 -15.28
N SER A 179 -7.67 -4.45 -14.79
CA SER A 179 -7.59 -4.74 -13.35
C SER A 179 -6.94 -3.60 -12.56
N ALA A 180 -5.98 -2.91 -13.17
CA ALA A 180 -5.27 -1.76 -12.60
C ALA A 180 -5.04 -1.89 -11.08
N PRO A 181 -4.22 -2.88 -10.63
CA PRO A 181 -4.01 -3.14 -9.22
C PRO A 181 -3.39 -1.92 -8.54
N ASP A 182 -3.95 -1.55 -7.38
CA ASP A 182 -3.54 -0.41 -6.57
C ASP A 182 -2.94 -0.89 -5.24
N GLY A 183 -3.42 -0.47 -4.08
CA GLY A 183 -2.93 -0.93 -2.79
C GLY A 183 -3.12 -2.43 -2.57
N LEU A 184 -2.15 -3.06 -1.91
CA LEU A 184 -2.08 -4.50 -1.66
C LEU A 184 -2.06 -4.82 -0.16
N CYS A 185 -2.55 -6.01 0.21
CA CYS A 185 -2.18 -6.67 1.46
C CYS A 185 -2.12 -8.19 1.28
N SER A 186 -1.33 -8.87 2.12
CA SER A 186 -1.17 -10.32 2.08
C SER A 186 -1.92 -11.02 3.20
N ASP A 187 -2.28 -12.29 2.97
CA ASP A 187 -2.92 -13.12 3.98
C ASP A 187 -2.06 -14.31 4.43
N ALA A 188 -2.52 -15.01 5.46
CA ALA A 188 -1.79 -16.11 6.10
C ALA A 188 -1.61 -17.35 5.20
N GLU A 189 -2.30 -17.44 4.06
CA GLU A 189 -2.11 -18.50 3.06
C GLU A 189 -1.17 -18.07 1.92
N GLY A 190 -0.60 -16.85 1.99
CA GLY A 190 0.30 -16.30 0.98
C GLY A 190 -0.40 -15.77 -0.26
N ALA A 191 -1.72 -15.63 -0.22
CA ALA A 191 -2.46 -14.94 -1.27
C ALA A 191 -2.43 -13.41 -1.05
N ILE A 192 -2.68 -12.66 -2.12
CA ILE A 192 -2.67 -11.20 -2.11
C ILE A 192 -4.07 -10.68 -2.41
N TRP A 193 -4.55 -9.76 -1.59
CA TRP A 193 -5.66 -8.88 -1.92
C TRP A 193 -5.12 -7.64 -2.63
N TYR A 194 -5.70 -7.30 -3.78
CA TYR A 194 -5.43 -6.03 -4.45
C TYR A 194 -6.71 -5.21 -4.59
N ALA A 195 -6.58 -3.91 -4.45
CA ALA A 195 -7.63 -2.96 -4.75
C ALA A 195 -7.61 -2.57 -6.23
N SER A 196 -8.76 -2.25 -6.81
CA SER A 196 -8.89 -1.76 -8.19
C SER A 196 -9.81 -0.54 -8.23
N VAL A 197 -9.26 0.59 -8.66
CA VAL A 197 -10.04 1.83 -8.81
C VAL A 197 -11.09 1.70 -9.92
N PRO A 198 -10.73 1.31 -11.16
CA PRO A 198 -11.72 1.17 -12.23
C PRO A 198 -12.67 -0.01 -11.99
N GLY A 199 -12.17 -1.09 -11.37
CA GLY A 199 -12.96 -2.30 -11.09
C GLY A 199 -13.93 -2.16 -9.93
N GLN A 200 -13.73 -1.18 -9.05
CA GLN A 200 -14.55 -0.95 -7.85
C GLN A 200 -14.66 -2.20 -6.96
N HIS A 201 -13.55 -2.89 -6.79
CA HIS A 201 -13.45 -4.10 -5.98
C HIS A 201 -12.07 -4.25 -5.33
N CYS A 202 -12.01 -5.11 -4.31
CA CYS A 202 -10.76 -5.75 -3.87
C CYS A 202 -10.86 -7.23 -4.20
N THR A 203 -9.82 -7.80 -4.80
CA THR A 203 -9.80 -9.20 -5.22
C THR A 203 -8.62 -9.93 -4.62
N ARG A 204 -8.89 -11.12 -4.09
CA ARG A 204 -7.92 -12.06 -3.55
C ARG A 204 -7.43 -12.98 -4.65
N VAL A 205 -6.11 -13.04 -4.86
CA VAL A 205 -5.50 -13.90 -5.87
C VAL A 205 -4.37 -14.74 -5.30
N ALA A 206 -4.23 -15.96 -5.80
CA ALA A 206 -3.06 -16.79 -5.58
C ALA A 206 -1.94 -16.44 -6.56
N GLU A 207 -0.70 -16.88 -6.29
CA GLU A 207 0.37 -16.86 -7.28
C GLU A 207 -0.08 -17.58 -8.55
N GLY A 208 0.16 -16.96 -9.72
CA GLY A 208 -0.35 -17.43 -11.00
C GLY A 208 -1.67 -16.80 -11.43
N GLY A 209 -2.35 -16.01 -10.57
CA GLY A 209 -3.51 -15.19 -10.93
C GLY A 209 -4.88 -15.87 -10.72
N GLU A 210 -4.94 -17.05 -10.08
CA GLU A 210 -6.23 -17.65 -9.71
C GLU A 210 -6.99 -16.74 -8.74
N VAL A 211 -8.21 -16.34 -9.10
CA VAL A 211 -9.09 -15.54 -8.23
C VAL A 211 -9.72 -16.45 -7.18
N LEU A 212 -9.46 -16.14 -5.91
CA LEU A 212 -9.92 -16.92 -4.75
C LEU A 212 -11.15 -16.31 -4.08
N ASP A 213 -11.25 -14.96 -4.07
CA ASP A 213 -12.34 -14.23 -3.44
C ASP A 213 -12.43 -12.80 -4.01
N SER A 214 -13.56 -12.10 -3.80
CA SER A 214 -13.71 -10.71 -4.22
C SER A 214 -14.75 -9.98 -3.37
N VAL A 215 -14.42 -8.75 -2.99
CA VAL A 215 -15.29 -7.81 -2.29
C VAL A 215 -15.56 -6.60 -3.18
N LYS A 216 -16.83 -6.37 -3.52
CA LYS A 216 -17.26 -5.24 -4.36
C LYS A 216 -17.60 -4.02 -3.51
N ALA A 217 -17.26 -2.86 -4.03
CA ALA A 217 -17.69 -1.56 -3.54
C ALA A 217 -18.34 -0.77 -4.71
N ASP A 218 -19.17 0.21 -4.40
CA ASP A 218 -19.77 1.07 -5.42
C ASP A 218 -18.91 2.33 -5.70
N LEU A 219 -17.63 2.27 -5.31
CA LEU A 219 -16.64 3.34 -5.37
C LEU A 219 -15.30 2.79 -5.86
N GLY A 220 -14.43 3.64 -6.38
CA GLY A 220 -13.06 3.26 -6.70
C GLY A 220 -12.32 2.79 -5.45
N CYS A 221 -11.82 1.55 -5.48
CA CYS A 221 -11.03 0.98 -4.37
C CYS A 221 -9.55 1.34 -4.61
N PHE A 222 -8.99 2.15 -3.72
CA PHE A 222 -7.61 2.61 -3.82
C PHE A 222 -6.65 1.69 -3.06
N ALA A 223 -7.04 1.23 -1.89
CA ALA A 223 -6.21 0.32 -1.13
C ALA A 223 -7.05 -0.61 -0.24
N CYS A 224 -6.44 -1.68 0.23
CA CYS A 224 -7.05 -2.59 1.18
C CYS A 224 -6.05 -3.05 2.23
N MET A 225 -6.57 -3.43 3.41
CA MET A 225 -5.76 -3.97 4.50
C MET A 225 -6.57 -4.97 5.32
N LEU A 226 -5.98 -6.12 5.59
CA LEU A 226 -6.53 -7.09 6.53
C LEU A 226 -6.20 -6.71 7.97
N GLY A 227 -7.16 -6.84 8.86
CA GLY A 227 -6.99 -6.53 10.28
C GLY A 227 -8.17 -7.05 11.12
N GLY A 228 -8.50 -6.33 12.18
CA GLY A 228 -9.50 -6.76 13.15
C GLY A 228 -8.93 -7.68 14.22
N THR A 229 -9.69 -7.96 15.27
CA THR A 229 -9.25 -8.74 16.43
C THR A 229 -8.91 -10.19 16.08
N ASP A 230 -9.53 -10.73 15.03
CA ASP A 230 -9.28 -12.08 14.51
C ASP A 230 -8.45 -12.07 13.22
N GLY A 231 -8.02 -10.89 12.76
CA GLY A 231 -7.25 -10.71 11.54
C GLY A 231 -8.04 -10.90 10.24
N ARG A 232 -9.37 -11.11 10.31
CA ARG A 232 -10.23 -11.45 9.16
C ARG A 232 -11.14 -10.32 8.69
N THR A 233 -10.91 -9.11 9.13
CA THR A 233 -11.61 -7.94 8.62
C THR A 233 -10.81 -7.33 7.48
N LEU A 234 -11.33 -7.37 6.26
CA LEU A 234 -10.79 -6.61 5.14
C LEU A 234 -11.33 -5.18 5.21
N PHE A 235 -10.46 -4.23 5.45
CA PHE A 235 -10.73 -2.81 5.32
C PHE A 235 -10.46 -2.40 3.88
N VAL A 236 -11.42 -1.72 3.26
CA VAL A 236 -11.32 -1.23 1.87
C VAL A 236 -11.37 0.29 1.91
N VAL A 237 -10.31 0.92 1.46
CA VAL A 237 -10.25 2.38 1.31
C VAL A 237 -10.77 2.73 -0.07
N ALA A 238 -11.89 3.44 -0.11
CA ALA A 238 -12.59 3.74 -1.35
C ALA A 238 -12.96 5.23 -1.44
N ASN A 239 -12.95 5.76 -2.65
CA ASN A 239 -13.27 7.17 -2.93
C ASN A 239 -14.11 7.28 -4.20
N GLN A 240 -14.88 8.37 -4.32
CA GLN A 240 -15.39 8.83 -5.59
C GLN A 240 -14.21 9.24 -6.47
N TRP A 241 -14.10 8.62 -7.64
CA TRP A 241 -13.01 8.92 -8.58
C TRP A 241 -13.56 9.39 -9.91
N SER A 242 -13.14 10.59 -10.33
CA SER A 242 -13.54 11.20 -11.61
C SER A 242 -12.46 11.14 -12.70
N GLY A 243 -11.39 10.38 -12.47
CA GLY A 243 -10.22 10.31 -13.35
C GLY A 243 -9.15 11.39 -13.09
N ALA A 244 -9.50 12.45 -12.37
CA ALA A 244 -8.59 13.57 -12.07
C ALA A 244 -8.67 14.06 -10.61
N SER A 245 -9.71 13.68 -9.88
CA SER A 245 -9.89 14.06 -8.47
C SER A 245 -10.60 12.94 -7.70
N ALA A 246 -10.23 12.78 -6.43
CA ALA A 246 -10.94 11.97 -5.46
C ALA A 246 -11.70 12.87 -4.49
N SER A 247 -12.85 12.39 -4.01
CA SER A 247 -13.65 13.03 -2.97
C SER A 247 -14.49 11.97 -2.24
N ASP A 248 -15.11 12.38 -1.13
CA ASP A 248 -16.07 11.57 -0.40
C ASP A 248 -15.54 10.18 -0.06
N GLY A 249 -14.31 10.15 0.48
CA GLY A 249 -13.63 8.94 0.89
C GLY A 249 -14.32 8.23 2.04
N ILE A 250 -14.31 6.92 1.98
CA ILE A 250 -14.89 6.03 2.98
C ILE A 250 -13.97 4.83 3.21
N VAL A 251 -13.92 4.34 4.43
CA VAL A 251 -13.39 3.01 4.72
C VAL A 251 -14.57 2.06 4.90
N LEU A 252 -14.61 1.03 4.09
CA LEU A 252 -15.55 -0.08 4.22
C LEU A 252 -14.88 -1.24 4.96
N MET A 253 -15.65 -2.12 5.59
CA MET A 253 -15.14 -3.35 6.19
C MET A 253 -15.99 -4.57 5.78
N GLN A 254 -15.32 -5.70 5.59
CA GLN A 254 -15.94 -6.97 5.24
C GLN A 254 -15.20 -8.11 5.93
N GLN A 255 -15.95 -9.02 6.55
CA GLN A 255 -15.37 -10.26 7.07
C GLN A 255 -15.01 -11.20 5.92
N VAL A 256 -13.79 -11.77 5.98
CA VAL A 256 -13.24 -12.69 4.99
C VAL A 256 -12.75 -14.00 5.63
N GLY A 257 -12.47 -15.00 4.80
CA GLY A 257 -12.17 -16.36 5.29
C GLY A 257 -10.77 -16.53 5.89
N VAL A 258 -9.77 -15.78 5.40
CA VAL A 258 -8.34 -15.96 5.75
C VAL A 258 -7.82 -14.70 6.46
N PRO A 259 -7.10 -14.86 7.60
CA PRO A 259 -6.58 -13.73 8.34
C PRO A 259 -5.32 -13.12 7.65
N HIS A 260 -4.92 -11.93 8.10
CA HIS A 260 -3.71 -11.25 7.65
C HIS A 260 -2.44 -12.08 7.94
N ALA A 261 -1.38 -11.81 7.15
CA ALA A 261 -0.07 -12.43 7.32
C ALA A 261 0.78 -11.79 8.44
N GLY A 262 0.32 -10.71 9.05
CA GLY A 262 1.05 -9.97 10.11
C GLY A 262 1.70 -8.68 9.65
N ARG A 263 1.77 -8.44 8.36
CA ARG A 263 2.22 -7.17 7.73
C ARG A 263 1.58 -7.03 6.34
N PRO A 264 1.70 -5.84 5.75
CA PRO A 264 1.29 -5.60 4.37
C PRO A 264 1.95 -6.55 3.39
#